data_ff114113fa8a61ea67467d5dfc50d79f
#
_entry.id   ff114113fa8a61ea67467d5dfc50d79f
#
_cell.length_a   1.000
_cell.length_b   1.000
_cell.length_c   1.000
_cell.angle_alpha   90.00
_cell.angle_beta   90.00
_cell.angle_gamma   90.00
#
_symmetry.space_group_name_H-M   'P 1'
#
loop_
_entity.id
_entity.type
_entity.pdbx_description
1 polymer ?
#
loop_
_entity_poly.entity_id
_entity_poly.type
_entity_poly.pdbx_seq_one_letter_code
_entity_poly.pdbx_strand_id
1 'polypeptide(L)'
;MSQRLTLEDVRAARERIRPSLPPTPLRPSLAAPGVDLRLKLECWQPTGSFKVRGALSLMSALGEVERRRGVAAASAGNHALGVAFAAQCLGGALPTTVFVPASAPQAKVAKLRRFPVDVRQVGETYDDTVESAEAFLGETGATSVHAFEDTRVAAGQGTAGLEVAEECPDVGMLLVPVGGGGLIAGVAVAAKALVPGVRIVAVQPDASPALRESLALGRPLLTYPARPTLADGVAGGIGEIAFAHRDLIDDVVVVTEAEIEDAIVALLSEDQ
;
A
#
# COMPACT_ATOMS: atom_id res chain seq x y z
N MET A 1 -1.74 22.91 2.60
CA MET A 1 -1.79 22.15 1.34
C MET A 1 -0.77 21.03 1.45
N SER A 2 -1.18 19.77 1.44
CA SER A 2 -0.29 18.60 1.40
C SER A 2 0.61 18.73 0.17
N GLN A 3 1.92 18.55 0.33
CA GLN A 3 2.87 18.57 -0.78
C GLN A 3 2.52 17.45 -1.75
N ARG A 4 2.34 17.79 -3.02
CA ARG A 4 1.97 16.82 -4.05
C ARG A 4 3.16 15.92 -4.35
N LEU A 5 2.92 14.60 -4.42
CA LEU A 5 3.93 13.60 -4.77
C LEU A 5 4.47 13.83 -6.19
N THR A 6 5.76 13.65 -6.39
CA THR A 6 6.46 13.83 -7.66
C THR A 6 7.19 12.57 -8.11
N LEU A 7 7.58 12.49 -9.38
CA LEU A 7 8.44 11.41 -9.89
C LEU A 7 9.78 11.36 -9.16
N GLU A 8 10.32 12.51 -8.77
CA GLU A 8 11.59 12.59 -8.06
C GLU A 8 11.49 11.96 -6.67
N ASP A 9 10.37 12.15 -5.98
CA ASP A 9 10.11 11.48 -4.69
C ASP A 9 10.10 9.95 -4.86
N VAL A 10 9.47 9.45 -5.95
CA VAL A 10 9.43 8.01 -6.26
C VAL A 10 10.83 7.48 -6.59
N ARG A 11 11.63 8.22 -7.38
CA ARG A 11 13.02 7.86 -7.67
C ARG A 11 13.87 7.83 -6.41
N ALA A 12 13.77 8.84 -5.57
CA ALA A 12 14.47 8.88 -4.30
C ALA A 12 14.04 7.75 -3.36
N ALA A 13 12.76 7.37 -3.36
CA ALA A 13 12.27 6.20 -2.63
C ALA A 13 12.90 4.91 -3.17
N ARG A 14 12.98 4.72 -4.50
CA ARG A 14 13.63 3.56 -5.12
C ARG A 14 15.08 3.41 -4.67
N GLU A 15 15.87 4.48 -4.71
CA GLU A 15 17.27 4.42 -4.30
C GLU A 15 17.41 3.98 -2.83
N ARG A 16 16.50 4.41 -1.96
CA ARG A 16 16.50 4.00 -0.55
C ARG A 16 16.12 2.54 -0.33
N ILE A 17 15.12 2.01 -1.08
CA ILE A 17 14.61 0.66 -0.84
C ILE A 17 15.36 -0.42 -1.62
N ARG A 18 15.98 -0.09 -2.76
CA ARG A 18 16.64 -1.01 -3.68
C ARG A 18 17.66 -1.97 -3.03
N PRO A 19 18.46 -1.56 -2.04
CA PRO A 19 19.39 -2.48 -1.38
C PRO A 19 18.72 -3.66 -0.67
N SER A 20 17.47 -3.50 -0.25
CA SER A 20 16.73 -4.51 0.51
C SER A 20 15.55 -5.13 -0.26
N LEU A 21 15.09 -4.45 -1.31
CA LEU A 21 13.95 -4.88 -2.12
C LEU A 21 14.30 -4.81 -3.61
N PRO A 22 14.72 -5.94 -4.21
CA PRO A 22 14.88 -6.01 -5.66
C PRO A 22 13.52 -5.84 -6.36
N PRO A 23 13.50 -5.45 -7.66
CA PRO A 23 12.27 -5.39 -8.43
C PRO A 23 11.52 -6.73 -8.43
N THR A 24 10.20 -6.66 -8.33
CA THR A 24 9.36 -7.85 -8.49
C THR A 24 9.15 -8.17 -9.97
N PRO A 25 8.90 -9.45 -10.33
CA PRO A 25 8.67 -9.80 -11.72
C PRO A 25 7.42 -9.13 -12.31
N LEU A 26 7.52 -8.76 -13.59
CA LEU A 26 6.39 -8.46 -14.46
C LEU A 26 6.20 -9.66 -15.40
N ARG A 27 5.12 -10.43 -15.25
CA ARG A 27 4.91 -11.69 -15.97
C ARG A 27 3.69 -11.62 -16.88
N PRO A 28 3.79 -12.16 -18.12
CA PRO A 28 2.59 -12.40 -18.92
C PRO A 28 1.62 -13.29 -18.17
N SER A 29 0.32 -13.06 -18.38
CA SER A 29 -0.78 -13.86 -17.82
C SER A 29 -1.63 -14.44 -18.94
N LEU A 30 -2.07 -15.67 -18.77
CA LEU A 30 -3.00 -16.35 -19.68
C LEU A 30 -4.46 -16.22 -19.23
N ALA A 31 -4.72 -15.65 -18.07
CA ALA A 31 -6.06 -15.51 -17.49
C ALA A 31 -7.00 -14.60 -18.30
N ALA A 32 -6.50 -13.82 -19.27
CA ALA A 32 -7.31 -12.99 -20.16
C ALA A 32 -6.97 -13.27 -21.65
N PRO A 33 -7.51 -14.30 -22.28
CA PRO A 33 -7.22 -14.64 -23.67
C PRO A 33 -7.47 -13.47 -24.63
N GLY A 34 -6.52 -13.22 -25.53
CA GLY A 34 -6.62 -12.15 -26.54
C GLY A 34 -6.20 -10.76 -26.05
N VAL A 35 -5.76 -10.64 -24.82
CA VAL A 35 -5.19 -9.40 -24.23
C VAL A 35 -3.74 -9.66 -23.85
N ASP A 36 -2.82 -8.72 -24.16
CA ASP A 36 -1.47 -8.74 -23.56
C ASP A 36 -1.58 -8.28 -22.10
N LEU A 37 -2.00 -9.20 -21.24
CA LEU A 37 -2.09 -8.99 -19.81
C LEU A 37 -0.76 -9.36 -19.15
N ARG A 38 -0.25 -8.47 -18.30
CA ARG A 38 0.95 -8.73 -17.49
C ARG A 38 0.65 -8.43 -16.03
N LEU A 39 1.17 -9.29 -15.15
CA LEU A 39 1.01 -9.18 -13.70
C LEU A 39 2.30 -8.69 -13.07
N LYS A 40 2.24 -7.56 -12.35
CA LYS A 40 3.31 -7.11 -11.45
C LYS A 40 3.15 -7.84 -10.12
N LEU A 41 4.01 -8.84 -9.88
CA LEU A 41 3.83 -9.82 -8.81
C LEU A 41 4.27 -9.29 -7.44
N GLU A 42 3.54 -8.34 -6.88
CA GLU A 42 3.80 -7.78 -5.54
C GLU A 42 3.55 -8.79 -4.39
N CYS A 43 2.86 -9.90 -4.67
CA CYS A 43 2.78 -11.05 -3.76
C CYS A 43 4.13 -11.76 -3.55
N TRP A 44 5.12 -11.55 -4.42
CA TRP A 44 6.48 -12.09 -4.30
C TRP A 44 7.40 -11.24 -3.43
N GLN A 45 6.93 -10.11 -2.93
CA GLN A 45 7.65 -9.37 -1.90
C GLN A 45 7.89 -10.23 -0.65
N PRO A 46 8.97 -10.01 0.11
CA PRO A 46 9.29 -10.81 1.32
C PRO A 46 8.16 -10.92 2.34
N THR A 47 7.26 -9.94 2.35
CA THR A 47 6.09 -9.92 3.25
C THR A 47 4.80 -10.37 2.57
N GLY A 48 4.84 -10.73 1.28
CA GLY A 48 3.68 -11.15 0.48
C GLY A 48 2.82 -10.01 -0.05
N SER A 49 3.29 -8.76 0.01
CA SER A 49 2.56 -7.60 -0.53
C SER A 49 3.45 -6.38 -0.76
N PHE A 50 2.97 -5.44 -1.60
CA PHE A 50 3.63 -4.16 -1.89
C PHE A 50 3.85 -3.25 -0.67
N LYS A 51 3.15 -3.48 0.44
CA LYS A 51 3.19 -2.60 1.63
C LYS A 51 4.60 -2.38 2.18
N VAL A 52 5.49 -3.34 2.00
CA VAL A 52 6.89 -3.25 2.42
C VAL A 52 7.64 -2.11 1.74
N ARG A 53 7.31 -1.78 0.48
CA ARG A 53 7.94 -0.69 -0.27
C ARG A 53 7.76 0.66 0.43
N GLY A 54 6.51 1.00 0.76
CA GLY A 54 6.18 2.26 1.43
C GLY A 54 6.72 2.34 2.86
N ALA A 55 6.59 1.26 3.63
CA ALA A 55 7.12 1.21 4.99
C ALA A 55 8.64 1.43 5.00
N LEU A 56 9.38 0.70 4.16
CA LEU A 56 10.83 0.85 4.06
C LEU A 56 11.23 2.23 3.53
N SER A 57 10.48 2.78 2.56
CA SER A 57 10.73 4.12 2.01
C SER A 57 10.64 5.20 3.08
N LEU A 58 9.57 5.21 3.89
CA LEU A 58 9.42 6.16 4.98
C LEU A 58 10.50 5.95 6.04
N MET A 59 10.65 4.72 6.55
CA MET A 59 11.53 4.44 7.68
C MET A 59 13.01 4.69 7.35
N SER A 60 13.42 4.47 6.10
CA SER A 60 14.78 4.80 5.65
C SER A 60 15.02 6.31 5.48
N ALA A 61 13.97 7.09 5.25
CA ALA A 61 14.05 8.53 5.06
C ALA A 61 14.08 9.34 6.37
N LEU A 62 13.93 8.67 7.52
CA LEU A 62 13.88 9.34 8.81
C LEU A 62 15.21 10.02 9.14
N GLY A 63 15.13 11.26 9.64
CA GLY A 63 16.25 11.98 10.20
C GLY A 63 16.68 11.41 11.56
N GLU A 64 17.83 11.86 12.06
CA GLU A 64 18.42 11.33 13.29
C GLU A 64 17.51 11.50 14.53
N VAL A 65 16.79 12.62 14.61
CA VAL A 65 15.85 12.88 15.73
C VAL A 65 14.66 11.94 15.67
N GLU A 66 14.07 11.76 14.48
CA GLU A 66 12.96 10.83 14.28
C GLU A 66 13.38 9.39 14.57
N ARG A 67 14.58 8.98 14.13
CA ARG A 67 15.13 7.64 14.40
C ARG A 67 15.29 7.37 15.90
N ARG A 68 15.73 8.34 16.67
CA ARG A 68 15.86 8.19 18.14
C ARG A 68 14.50 8.04 18.82
N ARG A 69 13.48 8.75 18.34
CA ARG A 69 12.11 8.64 18.87
C ARG A 69 11.40 7.36 18.45
N GLY A 70 11.83 6.78 17.34
CA GLY A 70 11.25 5.56 16.80
C GLY A 70 10.01 5.80 15.96
N VAL A 71 9.33 4.71 15.63
CA VAL A 71 8.13 4.70 14.80
C VAL A 71 7.04 3.86 15.41
N ALA A 72 5.77 4.16 15.05
CA ALA A 72 4.65 3.32 15.40
C ALA A 72 3.67 3.15 14.23
N ALA A 73 2.99 2.01 14.18
CA ALA A 73 1.94 1.71 13.21
C ALA A 73 0.80 0.92 13.86
N ALA A 74 -0.44 1.20 13.46
CA ALA A 74 -1.63 0.43 13.84
C ALA A 74 -2.06 -0.44 12.65
N SER A 75 -1.86 -1.75 12.72
CA SER A 75 -2.28 -2.71 11.70
C SER A 75 -2.03 -4.13 12.15
N ALA A 76 -2.93 -5.08 11.85
CA ALA A 76 -2.71 -6.52 12.03
C ALA A 76 -2.43 -7.26 10.70
N GLY A 77 -2.33 -6.53 9.57
CA GLY A 77 -2.23 -7.09 8.23
C GLY A 77 -0.89 -6.82 7.53
N ASN A 78 -0.98 -6.70 6.21
CA ASN A 78 0.19 -6.52 5.34
C ASN A 78 1.03 -5.27 5.66
N HIS A 79 0.38 -4.19 6.13
CA HIS A 79 1.12 -2.98 6.52
C HIS A 79 2.00 -3.22 7.74
N ALA A 80 1.47 -3.89 8.78
CA ALA A 80 2.25 -4.27 9.96
C ALA A 80 3.47 -5.12 9.58
N LEU A 81 3.29 -6.11 8.70
CA LEU A 81 4.39 -6.94 8.22
C LEU A 81 5.42 -6.13 7.42
N GLY A 82 4.96 -5.15 6.62
CA GLY A 82 5.84 -4.23 5.89
C GLY A 82 6.69 -3.39 6.83
N VAL A 83 6.10 -2.84 7.90
CA VAL A 83 6.80 -2.06 8.94
C VAL A 83 7.81 -2.94 9.69
N ALA A 84 7.39 -4.15 10.08
CA ALA A 84 8.24 -5.09 10.80
C ALA A 84 9.47 -5.54 9.96
N PHE A 85 9.26 -5.81 8.68
CA PHE A 85 10.35 -6.12 7.75
C PHE A 85 11.29 -4.91 7.54
N ALA A 86 10.73 -3.71 7.40
CA ALA A 86 11.54 -2.49 7.28
C ALA A 86 12.43 -2.28 8.53
N ALA A 87 11.91 -2.52 9.74
CA ALA A 87 12.70 -2.47 10.96
C ALA A 87 13.87 -3.46 10.93
N GLN A 88 13.65 -4.67 10.42
CA GLN A 88 14.71 -5.67 10.24
C GLN A 88 15.76 -5.22 9.22
N CYS A 89 15.35 -4.68 8.06
CA CYS A 89 16.28 -4.16 7.04
C CYS A 89 17.16 -3.03 7.57
N LEU A 90 16.66 -2.24 8.52
CA LEU A 90 17.37 -1.16 9.19
C LEU A 90 18.21 -1.64 10.41
N GLY A 91 18.43 -2.95 10.51
CA GLY A 91 19.28 -3.56 11.53
C GLY A 91 18.65 -3.65 12.92
N GLY A 92 17.35 -3.41 13.07
CA GLY A 92 16.63 -3.47 14.34
C GLY A 92 16.99 -2.32 15.33
N ALA A 93 17.80 -1.36 14.91
CA ALA A 93 18.23 -0.24 15.77
C ALA A 93 17.19 0.88 15.87
N LEU A 94 16.19 0.89 14.98
CA LEU A 94 15.09 1.84 15.00
C LEU A 94 13.97 1.31 15.92
N PRO A 95 13.67 1.96 17.07
CA PRO A 95 12.57 1.56 17.92
C PRO A 95 11.28 1.52 17.13
N THR A 96 10.66 0.35 17.02
CA THR A 96 9.50 0.14 16.18
C THR A 96 8.39 -0.54 16.96
N THR A 97 7.26 0.12 17.13
CA THR A 97 6.09 -0.41 17.83
C THR A 97 4.95 -0.67 16.85
N VAL A 98 4.36 -1.86 16.90
CA VAL A 98 3.22 -2.25 16.08
C VAL A 98 2.03 -2.54 16.99
N PHE A 99 0.98 -1.76 16.83
CA PHE A 99 -0.28 -1.92 17.54
C PHE A 99 -1.22 -2.82 16.75
N VAL A 100 -1.78 -3.82 17.40
CA VAL A 100 -2.74 -4.75 16.81
C VAL A 100 -3.94 -4.92 17.74
N PRO A 101 -5.16 -5.14 17.23
CA PRO A 101 -6.32 -5.43 18.09
C PRO A 101 -6.08 -6.66 18.97
N ALA A 102 -6.66 -6.67 20.16
CA ALA A 102 -6.62 -7.85 21.05
C ALA A 102 -7.24 -9.09 20.38
N SER A 103 -8.22 -8.87 19.49
CA SER A 103 -8.88 -9.89 18.67
C SER A 103 -8.04 -10.41 17.49
N ALA A 104 -6.84 -9.82 17.22
CA ALA A 104 -6.02 -10.24 16.09
C ALA A 104 -5.65 -11.73 16.16
N PRO A 105 -5.75 -12.48 15.04
CA PRO A 105 -5.42 -13.89 15.01
C PRO A 105 -4.00 -14.15 15.51
N GLN A 106 -3.85 -15.11 16.43
CA GLN A 106 -2.55 -15.43 17.04
C GLN A 106 -1.46 -15.77 16.01
N ALA A 107 -1.83 -16.38 14.89
CA ALA A 107 -0.89 -16.67 13.79
C ALA A 107 -0.30 -15.39 13.19
N LYS A 108 -1.10 -14.30 13.03
CA LYS A 108 -0.63 -13.00 12.53
C LYS A 108 0.31 -12.35 13.56
N VAL A 109 -0.06 -12.38 14.84
CA VAL A 109 0.78 -11.83 15.92
C VAL A 109 2.11 -12.59 16.04
N ALA A 110 2.08 -13.92 16.00
CA ALA A 110 3.26 -14.74 16.03
C ALA A 110 4.20 -14.47 14.84
N LYS A 111 3.65 -14.18 13.66
CA LYS A 111 4.43 -13.79 12.48
C LYS A 111 5.15 -12.44 12.70
N LEU A 112 4.48 -11.45 13.29
CA LEU A 112 5.07 -10.14 13.61
C LEU A 112 6.19 -10.26 14.66
N ARG A 113 6.00 -11.10 15.68
CA ARG A 113 7.00 -11.32 16.74
C ARG A 113 8.31 -11.98 16.28
N ARG A 114 8.39 -12.40 15.01
CA ARG A 114 9.66 -12.87 14.41
C ARG A 114 10.58 -11.74 13.98
N PHE A 115 10.08 -10.52 13.97
CA PHE A 115 10.81 -9.31 13.60
C PHE A 115 11.23 -8.50 14.83
N PRO A 116 12.23 -7.64 14.73
CA PRO A 116 12.71 -6.80 15.82
C PRO A 116 11.76 -5.61 16.09
N VAL A 117 10.51 -5.90 16.48
CA VAL A 117 9.47 -4.92 16.77
C VAL A 117 8.77 -5.21 18.10
N ASP A 118 8.34 -4.16 18.79
CA ASP A 118 7.45 -4.28 19.95
C ASP A 118 6.00 -4.44 19.46
N VAL A 119 5.39 -5.59 19.71
CA VAL A 119 4.02 -5.88 19.30
C VAL A 119 3.08 -5.70 20.49
N ARG A 120 2.23 -4.68 20.42
CA ARG A 120 1.22 -4.35 21.44
C ARG A 120 -0.16 -4.77 21.00
N GLN A 121 -0.72 -5.76 21.67
CA GLN A 121 -2.11 -6.17 21.48
C GLN A 121 -3.00 -5.33 22.41
N VAL A 122 -3.74 -4.37 21.86
CA VAL A 122 -4.54 -3.41 22.62
C VAL A 122 -5.82 -3.06 21.86
N GLY A 123 -6.87 -2.74 22.62
CA GLY A 123 -8.18 -2.43 22.06
C GLY A 123 -8.95 -3.67 21.58
N GLU A 124 -10.25 -3.61 21.60
CA GLU A 124 -11.11 -4.70 21.10
C GLU A 124 -11.32 -4.58 19.59
N THR A 125 -11.41 -3.34 19.10
CA THR A 125 -11.63 -2.99 17.70
C THR A 125 -10.36 -2.42 17.06
N TYR A 126 -10.40 -2.25 15.74
CA TYR A 126 -9.35 -1.55 15.01
C TYR A 126 -9.27 -0.06 15.43
N ASP A 127 -10.41 0.59 15.66
CA ASP A 127 -10.44 2.00 16.02
C ASP A 127 -9.83 2.23 17.42
N ASP A 128 -10.11 1.38 18.40
CA ASP A 128 -9.46 1.43 19.73
C ASP A 128 -7.94 1.24 19.62
N THR A 129 -7.51 0.39 18.68
CA THR A 129 -6.10 0.15 18.42
C THR A 129 -5.41 1.39 17.81
N VAL A 130 -6.10 2.08 16.89
CA VAL A 130 -5.64 3.34 16.32
C VAL A 130 -5.52 4.42 17.39
N GLU A 131 -6.56 4.59 18.24
CA GLU A 131 -6.53 5.54 19.34
C GLU A 131 -5.34 5.30 20.30
N SER A 132 -5.08 4.04 20.63
CA SER A 132 -3.94 3.66 21.48
C SER A 132 -2.60 3.98 20.82
N ALA A 133 -2.50 3.80 19.50
CA ALA A 133 -1.30 4.16 18.74
C ALA A 133 -1.11 5.68 18.68
N GLU A 134 -2.19 6.45 18.50
CA GLU A 134 -2.15 7.91 18.48
C GLU A 134 -1.74 8.48 19.86
N ALA A 135 -2.26 7.94 20.96
CA ALA A 135 -1.84 8.29 22.30
C ALA A 135 -0.32 8.05 22.48
N PHE A 136 0.18 6.88 22.07
CA PHE A 136 1.61 6.57 22.12
C PHE A 136 2.45 7.54 21.29
N LEU A 137 2.00 7.89 20.08
CA LEU A 137 2.68 8.87 19.22
C LEU A 137 2.73 10.24 19.89
N GLY A 138 1.67 10.67 20.55
CA GLY A 138 1.61 11.93 21.29
C GLY A 138 2.55 11.96 22.50
N GLU A 139 2.67 10.87 23.24
CA GLU A 139 3.52 10.75 24.42
C GLU A 139 5.02 10.68 24.07
N THR A 140 5.37 9.93 23.02
CA THR A 140 6.76 9.61 22.69
C THR A 140 7.36 10.53 21.63
N GLY A 141 6.52 11.18 20.84
CA GLY A 141 6.92 11.91 19.63
C GLY A 141 7.48 10.99 18.54
N ALA A 142 7.19 9.68 18.58
CA ALA A 142 7.53 8.75 17.54
C ALA A 142 6.86 9.13 16.21
N THR A 143 7.41 8.69 15.08
CA THR A 143 6.83 8.96 13.76
C THR A 143 5.77 7.91 13.43
N SER A 144 4.59 8.35 13.02
CA SER A 144 3.53 7.46 12.50
C SER A 144 3.95 6.89 11.15
N VAL A 145 3.92 5.56 11.01
CA VAL A 145 4.02 4.90 9.71
C VAL A 145 2.61 4.55 9.24
N HIS A 146 1.94 5.54 8.64
CA HIS A 146 0.58 5.36 8.15
C HIS A 146 0.55 4.52 6.88
N ALA A 147 -0.49 3.69 6.70
CA ALA A 147 -0.56 2.71 5.62
C ALA A 147 -0.65 3.33 4.21
N PHE A 148 -1.06 4.62 4.08
CA PHE A 148 -1.27 5.34 2.82
C PHE A 148 -1.28 6.88 2.92
N GLU A 149 -1.36 7.48 4.13
CA GLU A 149 -1.43 8.94 4.35
C GLU A 149 -0.08 9.59 4.67
N ASP A 150 0.99 9.11 4.04
CA ASP A 150 2.31 9.74 4.06
C ASP A 150 2.90 9.73 2.64
N THR A 151 3.36 10.89 2.18
CA THR A 151 3.94 11.02 0.83
C THR A 151 5.17 10.12 0.65
N ARG A 152 5.96 9.88 1.70
CA ARG A 152 7.11 8.97 1.68
C ARG A 152 6.68 7.52 1.50
N VAL A 153 5.51 7.14 2.08
CA VAL A 153 4.89 5.83 1.87
C VAL A 153 4.37 5.72 0.44
N ALA A 154 3.60 6.70 -0.04
CA ALA A 154 3.09 6.70 -1.40
C ALA A 154 4.22 6.69 -2.45
N ALA A 155 5.32 7.41 -2.21
CA ALA A 155 6.53 7.36 -3.04
C ALA A 155 7.13 5.95 -3.12
N GLY A 156 7.22 5.26 -1.98
CA GLY A 156 7.66 3.87 -1.93
C GLY A 156 6.76 2.94 -2.73
N GLN A 157 5.45 3.07 -2.62
CA GLN A 157 4.48 2.29 -3.42
C GLN A 157 4.61 2.60 -4.91
N GLY A 158 4.89 3.85 -5.27
CA GLY A 158 5.10 4.30 -6.65
C GLY A 158 6.28 3.61 -7.36
N THR A 159 7.22 3.04 -6.60
CA THR A 159 8.34 2.28 -7.20
C THR A 159 7.87 1.07 -7.99
N ALA A 160 6.70 0.49 -7.67
CA ALA A 160 6.10 -0.58 -8.47
C ALA A 160 5.71 -0.06 -9.88
N GLY A 161 5.11 1.14 -9.96
CA GLY A 161 4.79 1.79 -11.23
C GLY A 161 6.04 2.21 -12.01
N LEU A 162 7.08 2.65 -11.31
CA LEU A 162 8.37 2.97 -11.92
C LEU A 162 9.01 1.74 -12.58
N GLU A 163 9.01 0.59 -11.88
CA GLU A 163 9.51 -0.67 -12.41
C GLU A 163 8.71 -1.12 -13.64
N VAL A 164 7.36 -1.01 -13.62
CA VAL A 164 6.53 -1.34 -14.79
C VAL A 164 6.84 -0.42 -15.97
N ALA A 165 6.96 0.89 -15.75
CA ALA A 165 7.24 1.84 -16.82
C ALA A 165 8.63 1.62 -17.46
N GLU A 166 9.62 1.18 -16.68
CA GLU A 166 10.96 0.85 -17.17
C GLU A 166 10.99 -0.49 -17.93
N GLU A 167 10.23 -1.49 -17.46
CA GLU A 167 10.22 -2.85 -18.03
C GLU A 167 9.26 -2.98 -19.24
N CYS A 168 8.19 -2.14 -19.27
CA CYS A 168 7.20 -2.12 -20.34
C CYS A 168 6.89 -0.66 -20.75
N PRO A 169 7.79 0.02 -21.47
CA PRO A 169 7.65 1.44 -21.80
C PRO A 169 6.51 1.76 -22.78
N ASP A 170 5.90 0.77 -23.37
CA ASP A 170 4.75 0.83 -24.27
C ASP A 170 3.44 0.37 -23.63
N VAL A 171 3.41 0.19 -22.30
CA VAL A 171 2.19 -0.20 -21.60
C VAL A 171 1.07 0.80 -21.83
N GLY A 172 -0.07 0.31 -22.32
CA GLY A 172 -1.22 1.16 -22.64
C GLY A 172 -2.11 1.46 -21.43
N MET A 173 -2.16 0.55 -20.45
CA MET A 173 -3.05 0.68 -19.29
C MET A 173 -2.49 -0.02 -18.06
N LEU A 174 -2.63 0.60 -16.90
CA LEU A 174 -2.38 0.00 -15.59
C LEU A 174 -3.68 -0.12 -14.80
N LEU A 175 -4.03 -1.34 -14.43
CA LEU A 175 -5.14 -1.64 -13.52
C LEU A 175 -4.57 -1.71 -12.10
N VAL A 176 -5.02 -0.84 -11.21
CA VAL A 176 -4.46 -0.72 -9.86
C VAL A 176 -5.56 -0.91 -8.82
N PRO A 177 -5.47 -1.91 -7.90
CA PRO A 177 -6.43 -2.07 -6.82
C PRO A 177 -6.34 -0.91 -5.83
N VAL A 178 -7.50 -0.40 -5.38
CA VAL A 178 -7.58 0.79 -4.54
C VAL A 178 -8.38 0.55 -3.26
N GLY A 179 -7.66 0.59 -2.14
CA GLY A 179 -8.22 0.85 -0.80
C GLY A 179 -7.96 2.30 -0.42
N GLY A 180 -7.10 2.58 0.57
CA GLY A 180 -6.72 3.95 0.96
C GLY A 180 -5.97 4.77 -0.10
N GLY A 181 -5.54 4.15 -1.20
CA GLY A 181 -5.08 4.81 -2.42
C GLY A 181 -3.61 5.22 -2.49
N GLY A 182 -2.79 4.92 -1.47
CA GLY A 182 -1.35 5.24 -1.53
C GLY A 182 -0.62 4.54 -2.68
N LEU A 183 -1.04 3.32 -3.08
CA LEU A 183 -0.48 2.61 -4.22
C LEU A 183 -0.80 3.34 -5.54
N ILE A 184 -2.08 3.61 -5.80
CA ILE A 184 -2.49 4.23 -7.07
C ILE A 184 -1.92 5.63 -7.23
N ALA A 185 -1.83 6.42 -6.15
CA ALA A 185 -1.20 7.74 -6.21
C ALA A 185 0.27 7.65 -6.64
N GLY A 186 1.05 6.76 -6.02
CA GLY A 186 2.45 6.55 -6.37
C GLY A 186 2.63 6.00 -7.78
N VAL A 187 1.87 4.96 -8.15
CA VAL A 187 1.91 4.34 -9.49
C VAL A 187 1.55 5.34 -10.57
N ALA A 188 0.47 6.11 -10.37
CA ALA A 188 0.01 7.10 -11.34
C ALA A 188 1.07 8.19 -11.58
N VAL A 189 1.69 8.71 -10.52
CA VAL A 189 2.76 9.71 -10.63
C VAL A 189 3.94 9.16 -11.44
N ALA A 190 4.39 7.94 -11.15
CA ALA A 190 5.52 7.34 -11.86
C ALA A 190 5.18 7.03 -13.33
N ALA A 191 4.06 6.36 -13.58
CA ALA A 191 3.70 5.90 -14.91
C ALA A 191 3.32 7.06 -15.84
N LYS A 192 2.50 8.00 -15.40
CA LYS A 192 2.12 9.18 -16.22
C LYS A 192 3.32 10.04 -16.61
N ALA A 193 4.36 10.10 -15.77
CA ALA A 193 5.56 10.87 -16.06
C ALA A 193 6.50 10.18 -17.06
N LEU A 194 6.46 8.85 -17.17
CA LEU A 194 7.42 8.06 -17.96
C LEU A 194 6.82 7.47 -19.22
N VAL A 195 5.52 7.18 -19.23
CA VAL A 195 4.84 6.53 -20.36
C VAL A 195 3.75 7.46 -20.88
N PRO A 196 4.03 8.19 -21.99
CA PRO A 196 3.04 9.09 -22.59
C PRO A 196 1.78 8.31 -23.02
N GLY A 197 0.62 8.83 -22.59
CA GLY A 197 -0.67 8.25 -22.97
C GLY A 197 -1.11 7.01 -22.17
N VAL A 198 -0.32 6.52 -21.21
CA VAL A 198 -0.75 5.41 -20.35
C VAL A 198 -2.04 5.76 -19.60
N ARG A 199 -2.97 4.83 -19.55
CA ARG A 199 -4.20 4.96 -18.76
C ARG A 199 -4.02 4.33 -17.39
N ILE A 200 -4.44 5.05 -16.35
CA ILE A 200 -4.46 4.55 -14.97
C ILE A 200 -5.91 4.29 -14.59
N VAL A 201 -6.24 3.04 -14.36
CA VAL A 201 -7.59 2.61 -14.01
C VAL A 201 -7.59 2.07 -12.58
N ALA A 202 -8.36 2.71 -11.72
CA ALA A 202 -8.59 2.24 -10.37
C ALA A 202 -9.56 1.07 -10.38
N VAL A 203 -9.28 0.02 -9.59
CA VAL A 203 -10.19 -1.12 -9.42
C VAL A 203 -10.59 -1.23 -7.96
N GLN A 204 -11.89 -1.26 -7.69
CA GLN A 204 -12.46 -1.37 -6.34
C GLN A 204 -13.53 -2.45 -6.28
N PRO A 205 -13.67 -3.18 -5.15
CA PRO A 205 -14.82 -4.05 -4.94
C PRO A 205 -16.09 -3.21 -4.75
N ASP A 206 -17.23 -3.73 -5.17
CA ASP A 206 -18.54 -3.12 -4.94
C ASP A 206 -18.91 -3.04 -3.44
N ALA A 207 -18.23 -3.83 -2.63
CA ALA A 207 -18.33 -3.79 -1.17
C ALA A 207 -17.70 -2.52 -0.57
N SER A 208 -16.77 -1.85 -1.29
CA SER A 208 -16.05 -0.66 -0.80
C SER A 208 -15.60 0.27 -1.94
N PRO A 209 -16.52 0.89 -2.72
CA PRO A 209 -16.21 1.77 -3.84
C PRO A 209 -15.89 3.22 -3.41
N ALA A 210 -15.13 3.39 -2.33
CA ALA A 210 -14.89 4.67 -1.67
C ALA A 210 -14.29 5.75 -2.58
N LEU A 211 -13.38 5.38 -3.50
CA LEU A 211 -12.81 6.34 -4.47
C LEU A 211 -13.88 6.81 -5.46
N ARG A 212 -14.65 5.91 -6.05
CA ARG A 212 -15.72 6.26 -6.99
C ARG A 212 -16.70 7.25 -6.37
N GLU A 213 -17.15 6.97 -5.14
CA GLU A 213 -18.06 7.86 -4.44
C GLU A 213 -17.41 9.17 -4.01
N SER A 214 -16.14 9.16 -3.61
CA SER A 214 -15.38 10.37 -3.31
C SER A 214 -15.28 11.30 -4.52
N LEU A 215 -15.05 10.75 -5.71
CA LEU A 215 -15.00 11.52 -6.96
C LEU A 215 -16.36 12.16 -7.27
N ALA A 216 -17.45 11.41 -7.09
CA ALA A 216 -18.81 11.93 -7.28
C ALA A 216 -19.16 13.04 -6.29
N LEU A 217 -18.68 12.95 -5.05
CA LEU A 217 -18.91 13.94 -4.00
C LEU A 217 -17.94 15.15 -4.04
N GLY A 218 -16.86 15.05 -4.81
CA GLY A 218 -15.82 16.10 -4.89
C GLY A 218 -14.96 16.24 -3.62
N ARG A 219 -15.01 15.28 -2.71
CA ARG A 219 -14.21 15.23 -1.46
C ARG A 219 -13.86 13.80 -1.08
N PRO A 220 -12.74 13.56 -0.37
CA PRO A 220 -12.37 12.22 0.07
C PRO A 220 -13.34 11.71 1.17
N LEU A 221 -13.70 10.45 1.07
CA LEU A 221 -14.39 9.69 2.11
C LEU A 221 -13.33 8.96 2.94
N LEU A 222 -12.78 9.63 3.95
CA LEU A 222 -11.69 9.11 4.79
C LEU A 222 -12.09 7.83 5.53
N THR A 223 -13.36 7.68 5.83
CA THR A 223 -13.98 6.46 6.35
C THR A 223 -15.07 5.98 5.41
N TYR A 224 -15.24 4.67 5.28
CA TYR A 224 -16.27 4.07 4.45
C TYR A 224 -16.80 2.79 5.10
N PRO A 225 -18.12 2.60 5.20
CA PRO A 225 -18.74 1.42 5.80
C PRO A 225 -18.66 0.24 4.79
N ALA A 226 -17.50 -0.36 4.67
CA ALA A 226 -17.30 -1.48 3.76
C ALA A 226 -18.11 -2.71 4.17
N ARG A 227 -18.71 -3.39 3.19
CA ARG A 227 -19.30 -4.72 3.36
C ARG A 227 -18.18 -5.78 3.39
N PRO A 228 -18.44 -7.00 3.89
CA PRO A 228 -17.50 -8.12 3.75
C PRO A 228 -17.12 -8.36 2.28
N THR A 229 -15.83 -8.59 2.03
CA THR A 229 -15.29 -8.82 0.69
C THR A 229 -14.09 -9.76 0.76
N LEU A 230 -13.87 -10.56 -0.28
CA LEU A 230 -12.65 -11.35 -0.48
C LEU A 230 -11.42 -10.44 -0.64
N ALA A 231 -11.62 -9.23 -1.16
CA ALA A 231 -10.57 -8.23 -1.32
C ALA A 231 -10.39 -7.37 -0.04
N ASP A 232 -10.27 -7.99 1.13
CA ASP A 232 -10.19 -7.34 2.46
C ASP A 232 -9.09 -6.27 2.55
N GLY A 233 -8.00 -6.44 1.81
CA GLY A 233 -6.88 -5.51 1.77
C GLY A 233 -7.16 -4.16 1.11
N VAL A 234 -8.31 -3.99 0.43
CA VAL A 234 -8.73 -2.76 -0.23
C VAL A 234 -10.05 -2.21 0.32
N ALA A 235 -10.59 -2.79 1.40
CA ALA A 235 -11.76 -2.28 2.08
C ALA A 235 -11.44 -1.03 2.92
N GLY A 236 -12.39 -0.10 3.00
CA GLY A 236 -12.30 1.12 3.81
C GLY A 236 -12.34 2.42 3.00
N GLY A 237 -11.99 3.53 3.66
CA GLY A 237 -12.01 4.87 3.07
C GLY A 237 -10.84 5.15 2.13
N ILE A 238 -10.91 6.31 1.46
CA ILE A 238 -9.86 6.83 0.58
C ILE A 238 -9.10 7.97 1.25
N GLY A 239 -7.78 7.96 1.15
CA GLY A 239 -6.95 8.98 1.75
C GLY A 239 -6.86 10.29 0.98
N GLU A 240 -6.45 11.34 1.68
CA GLU A 240 -6.23 12.70 1.15
C GLU A 240 -5.19 12.69 0.01
N ILE A 241 -4.09 11.91 0.18
CA ILE A 241 -3.02 11.83 -0.83
C ILE A 241 -3.56 11.28 -2.15
N ALA A 242 -4.33 10.20 -2.11
CA ALA A 242 -4.93 9.62 -3.31
C ALA A 242 -5.90 10.60 -3.98
N PHE A 243 -6.74 11.25 -3.18
CA PHE A 243 -7.71 12.21 -3.69
C PHE A 243 -7.04 13.46 -4.27
N ALA A 244 -5.91 13.90 -3.72
CA ALA A 244 -5.11 15.00 -4.28
C ALA A 244 -4.49 14.68 -5.66
N HIS A 245 -4.33 13.39 -5.99
CA HIS A 245 -3.79 12.91 -7.27
C HIS A 245 -4.86 12.31 -8.20
N ARG A 246 -6.14 12.53 -7.91
CA ARG A 246 -7.27 11.98 -8.69
C ARG A 246 -7.27 12.36 -10.17
N ASP A 247 -6.67 13.50 -10.50
CA ASP A 247 -6.50 13.97 -11.87
C ASP A 247 -5.55 13.09 -12.73
N LEU A 248 -4.78 12.23 -12.11
CA LEU A 248 -3.93 11.23 -12.77
C LEU A 248 -4.64 9.89 -13.00
N ILE A 249 -5.86 9.73 -12.46
CA ILE A 249 -6.68 8.51 -12.58
C ILE A 249 -7.67 8.73 -13.71
N ASP A 250 -7.58 7.92 -14.76
CA ASP A 250 -8.40 8.08 -15.97
C ASP A 250 -9.79 7.45 -15.82
N ASP A 251 -9.92 6.40 -14.98
CA ASP A 251 -11.18 5.67 -14.80
C ASP A 251 -11.23 4.93 -13.46
N VAL A 252 -12.45 4.57 -13.02
CA VAL A 252 -12.70 3.76 -11.85
C VAL A 252 -13.66 2.63 -12.18
N VAL A 253 -13.15 1.41 -12.17
CA VAL A 253 -13.93 0.19 -12.36
C VAL A 253 -14.30 -0.39 -10.99
N VAL A 254 -15.56 -0.77 -10.84
CA VAL A 254 -16.05 -1.46 -9.65
C VAL A 254 -16.43 -2.87 -10.04
N VAL A 255 -15.87 -3.85 -9.33
CA VAL A 255 -16.05 -5.27 -9.55
C VAL A 255 -16.88 -5.91 -8.44
N THR A 256 -17.65 -6.89 -8.77
CA THR A 256 -18.48 -7.69 -7.84
C THR A 256 -17.64 -8.78 -7.17
N GLU A 257 -18.15 -9.34 -6.06
CA GLU A 257 -17.52 -10.50 -5.41
C GLU A 257 -17.44 -11.72 -6.36
N ALA A 258 -18.44 -11.94 -7.19
CA ALA A 258 -18.43 -13.04 -8.17
C ALA A 258 -17.31 -12.86 -9.21
N GLU A 259 -17.10 -11.65 -9.72
CA GLU A 259 -15.98 -11.35 -10.64
C GLU A 259 -14.62 -11.52 -9.96
N ILE A 260 -14.52 -11.21 -8.66
CA ILE A 260 -13.30 -11.45 -7.88
C ILE A 260 -13.05 -12.96 -7.74
N GLU A 261 -14.08 -13.75 -7.41
CA GLU A 261 -13.98 -15.22 -7.33
C GLU A 261 -13.55 -15.84 -8.66
N ASP A 262 -14.19 -15.43 -9.76
CA ASP A 262 -13.86 -15.91 -11.10
C ASP A 262 -12.41 -15.56 -11.49
N ALA A 263 -11.95 -14.35 -11.17
CA ALA A 263 -10.56 -13.93 -11.41
C ALA A 263 -9.55 -14.73 -10.59
N ILE A 264 -9.85 -15.04 -9.33
CA ILE A 264 -9.00 -15.90 -8.48
C ILE A 264 -8.86 -17.29 -9.10
N VAL A 265 -9.98 -17.88 -9.55
CA VAL A 265 -9.98 -19.20 -10.21
C VAL A 265 -9.19 -19.15 -11.52
N ALA A 266 -9.39 -18.12 -12.35
CA ALA A 266 -8.66 -17.97 -13.62
C ALA A 266 -7.14 -17.87 -13.39
N LEU A 267 -6.70 -17.00 -12.45
CA LEU A 267 -5.27 -16.84 -12.12
C LEU A 267 -4.66 -18.13 -11.56
N LEU A 268 -5.39 -18.87 -10.72
CA LEU A 268 -4.91 -20.15 -10.18
C LEU A 268 -4.84 -21.25 -11.22
N SER A 269 -5.71 -21.21 -12.24
CA SER A 269 -5.75 -22.23 -13.29
C SER A 269 -4.74 -22.00 -14.41
N GLU A 270 -4.50 -20.75 -14.77
CA GLU A 270 -3.75 -20.37 -15.97
C GLU A 270 -2.31 -19.89 -15.67
N ASP A 271 -2.07 -19.34 -14.48
CA ASP A 271 -0.80 -18.65 -14.15
C ASP A 271 -0.01 -19.33 -13.03
N GLN A 272 -0.11 -20.64 -12.86
CA GLN A 272 0.63 -21.44 -11.85
C GLN A 272 2.14 -21.40 -12.00
#